data_8a3f7a2a51273ab7172cb284e54c4239
#
_entry.id   8a3f7a2a51273ab7172cb284e54c4239
#
_cell.length_a   1.000
_cell.length_b   1.000
_cell.length_c   1.000
_cell.angle_alpha   90.00
_cell.angle_beta   90.00
_cell.angle_gamma   90.00
#
_symmetry.space_group_name_H-M   'P 1'
#
loop_
_entity.id
_entity.type
_entity.pdbx_description
1 polymer ?
#
loop_
_entity_poly.entity_id
_entity_poly.type
_entity_poly.pdbx_seq_one_letter_code
_entity_poly.pdbx_strand_id
1 'polypeptide(L)'
;MLFRSAGALRVFLQRFDSMLETQPFLLSNTPSLADFSTYHPLWFVRRIEPIAEILATVKNVLPWMDRIAAIGHGTATKFSSADAIALASSSPTHVADLPWHDEHGIAAGSAVTITPLDYAFDAVAGELVLATANQLAIKRTDERAGEVIVHFPRVGYKLERVAA
;
A
#
# COMPACT_ATOMS: atom_id res chain seq x y z
N MET A 1 -15.60 -7.78 20.36
CA MET A 1 -15.23 -7.02 19.15
C MET A 1 -15.57 -7.77 17.86
N LEU A 2 -15.30 -9.07 17.75
CA LEU A 2 -15.58 -9.90 16.54
C LEU A 2 -17.04 -9.85 16.02
N PHE A 3 -18.03 -9.86 16.92
CA PHE A 3 -19.44 -9.89 16.49
C PHE A 3 -19.95 -8.61 15.81
N ARG A 4 -19.45 -7.44 16.18
CA ARG A 4 -19.79 -6.18 15.50
C ARG A 4 -19.20 -6.13 14.09
N SER A 5 -17.99 -6.62 13.92
CA SER A 5 -17.30 -6.66 12.62
C SER A 5 -17.96 -7.64 11.66
N ALA A 6 -18.39 -8.83 12.13
CA ALA A 6 -19.07 -9.81 11.30
C ALA A 6 -20.45 -9.31 10.83
N GLY A 7 -21.23 -8.63 11.69
CA GLY A 7 -22.50 -8.01 11.30
C GLY A 7 -22.32 -6.92 10.26
N ALA A 8 -21.35 -6.03 10.45
CA ALA A 8 -21.03 -4.97 9.50
C ALA A 8 -20.58 -5.55 8.15
N LEU A 9 -19.76 -6.61 8.16
CA LEU A 9 -19.32 -7.29 6.95
C LEU A 9 -20.50 -7.92 6.19
N ARG A 10 -21.46 -8.57 6.88
CA ARG A 10 -22.65 -9.10 6.23
C ARG A 10 -23.48 -8.04 5.52
N VAL A 11 -23.73 -6.90 6.19
CA VAL A 11 -24.46 -5.78 5.59
C VAL A 11 -23.70 -5.24 4.37
N PHE A 12 -22.40 -5.09 4.47
CA PHE A 12 -21.54 -4.69 3.35
C PHE A 12 -21.66 -5.68 2.18
N LEU A 13 -21.53 -6.99 2.43
CA LEU A 13 -21.61 -8.02 1.41
C LEU A 13 -22.99 -8.05 0.72
N GLN A 14 -24.09 -7.86 1.45
CA GLN A 14 -25.44 -7.78 0.86
C GLN A 14 -25.57 -6.60 -0.11
N ARG A 15 -25.11 -5.41 0.28
CA ARG A 15 -25.10 -4.24 -0.60
C ARG A 15 -24.23 -4.47 -1.83
N PHE A 16 -23.08 -5.06 -1.62
CA PHE A 16 -22.13 -5.38 -2.65
C PHE A 16 -22.69 -6.40 -3.64
N ASP A 17 -23.35 -7.45 -3.13
CA ASP A 17 -24.03 -8.47 -3.94
C ASP A 17 -25.11 -7.86 -4.84
N SER A 18 -25.94 -6.95 -4.30
CA SER A 18 -26.96 -6.24 -5.06
C SER A 18 -26.38 -5.38 -6.18
N MET A 19 -25.22 -4.75 -5.98
CA MET A 19 -24.56 -3.98 -7.05
C MET A 19 -24.10 -4.87 -8.21
N LEU A 20 -23.82 -6.14 -7.94
CA LEU A 20 -23.34 -7.12 -8.92
C LEU A 20 -24.48 -7.90 -9.59
N GLU A 21 -25.74 -7.67 -9.26
CA GLU A 21 -26.89 -8.36 -9.87
C GLU A 21 -27.05 -8.06 -11.37
N THR A 22 -26.75 -6.83 -11.77
CA THR A 22 -27.02 -6.34 -13.13
C THR A 22 -25.76 -6.08 -13.95
N GLN A 23 -24.58 -6.18 -13.34
CA GLN A 23 -23.32 -5.87 -14.01
C GLN A 23 -22.16 -6.72 -13.45
N PRO A 24 -21.17 -7.03 -14.28
CA PRO A 24 -20.07 -7.94 -13.88
C PRO A 24 -19.06 -7.31 -12.90
N PHE A 25 -18.98 -5.97 -12.84
CA PHE A 25 -18.09 -5.23 -11.95
C PHE A 25 -18.85 -4.13 -11.22
N LEU A 26 -18.28 -3.54 -10.18
CA LEU A 26 -18.96 -2.63 -9.27
C LEU A 26 -19.65 -1.44 -9.91
N LEU A 27 -18.99 -0.81 -10.88
CA LEU A 27 -19.48 0.44 -11.47
C LEU A 27 -19.81 0.33 -12.95
N SER A 28 -19.45 -0.78 -13.61
CA SER A 28 -19.63 -0.92 -15.06
C SER A 28 -19.44 -2.35 -15.56
N ASN A 29 -19.37 -2.53 -16.87
CA ASN A 29 -19.04 -3.79 -17.53
C ASN A 29 -17.52 -4.07 -17.60
N THR A 30 -16.69 -3.15 -17.12
CA THR A 30 -15.23 -3.30 -17.08
C THR A 30 -14.72 -3.04 -15.65
N PRO A 31 -13.62 -3.71 -15.24
CA PRO A 31 -13.07 -3.51 -13.91
C PRO A 31 -12.57 -2.09 -13.71
N SER A 32 -12.74 -1.56 -12.51
CA SER A 32 -12.35 -0.23 -12.09
C SER A 32 -11.48 -0.27 -10.83
N LEU A 33 -10.94 0.86 -10.41
CA LEU A 33 -10.22 0.96 -9.14
C LEU A 33 -11.07 0.52 -7.95
N ALA A 34 -12.39 0.75 -7.98
CA ALA A 34 -13.31 0.31 -6.95
C ALA A 34 -13.30 -1.22 -6.79
N ASP A 35 -13.22 -1.95 -7.91
CA ASP A 35 -13.15 -3.42 -7.90
C ASP A 35 -11.86 -3.91 -7.25
N PHE A 36 -10.71 -3.37 -7.64
CA PHE A 36 -9.41 -3.78 -7.07
C PHE A 36 -9.30 -3.43 -5.59
N SER A 37 -9.73 -2.23 -5.19
CA SER A 37 -9.71 -1.80 -3.79
C SER A 37 -10.61 -2.67 -2.91
N THR A 38 -11.77 -3.11 -3.42
CA THR A 38 -12.69 -3.97 -2.69
C THR A 38 -12.25 -5.43 -2.71
N TYR A 39 -11.66 -5.89 -3.81
CA TYR A 39 -11.14 -7.26 -3.92
C TYR A 39 -10.04 -7.54 -2.90
N HIS A 40 -9.14 -6.60 -2.67
CA HIS A 40 -7.98 -6.81 -1.81
C HIS A 40 -8.35 -7.27 -0.38
N PRO A 41 -9.19 -6.59 0.40
CA PRO A 41 -9.58 -7.06 1.73
C PRO A 41 -10.41 -8.36 1.69
N LEU A 42 -11.29 -8.55 0.69
CA LEU A 42 -12.09 -9.76 0.56
C LEU A 42 -11.24 -10.98 0.17
N TRP A 43 -10.13 -10.77 -0.53
CA TRP A 43 -9.16 -11.83 -0.81
C TRP A 43 -8.56 -12.40 0.48
N PHE A 44 -8.24 -11.59 1.47
CA PHE A 44 -7.80 -12.06 2.79
C PHE A 44 -8.91 -12.83 3.51
N VAL A 45 -10.14 -12.30 3.49
CA VAL A 45 -11.31 -12.99 4.09
C VAL A 45 -11.48 -14.38 3.47
N ARG A 46 -11.39 -14.50 2.14
CA ARG A 46 -11.53 -15.77 1.40
C ARG A 46 -10.48 -16.83 1.78
N ARG A 47 -9.31 -16.42 2.24
CA ARG A 47 -8.19 -17.32 2.60
C ARG A 47 -8.20 -17.80 4.03
N ILE A 48 -9.06 -17.28 4.88
CA ILE A 48 -9.05 -17.57 6.32
C ILE A 48 -10.32 -18.35 6.66
N GLU A 49 -10.19 -19.64 6.79
CA GLU A 49 -11.27 -20.46 7.35
C GLU A 49 -11.31 -20.29 8.89
N PRO A 50 -12.49 -20.27 9.53
CA PRO A 50 -13.86 -20.37 9.01
C PRO A 50 -14.48 -19.04 8.54
N ILE A 51 -13.72 -17.95 8.48
CA ILE A 51 -14.25 -16.63 8.13
C ILE A 51 -14.73 -16.58 6.66
N ALA A 52 -14.08 -17.37 5.79
CA ALA A 52 -14.42 -17.46 4.37
C ALA A 52 -15.89 -17.85 4.11
N GLU A 53 -16.52 -18.62 5.01
CA GLU A 53 -17.92 -19.04 4.88
C GLU A 53 -18.91 -17.84 4.78
N ILE A 54 -18.53 -16.69 5.31
CA ILE A 54 -19.37 -15.49 5.21
C ILE A 54 -19.59 -15.06 3.75
N LEU A 55 -18.64 -15.32 2.86
CA LEU A 55 -18.75 -15.01 1.43
C LEU A 55 -19.77 -15.88 0.70
N ALA A 56 -20.05 -17.08 1.21
CA ALA A 56 -21.05 -17.98 0.65
C ALA A 56 -22.50 -17.57 0.97
N THR A 57 -22.69 -16.58 1.85
CA THR A 57 -24.02 -16.06 2.18
C THR A 57 -24.62 -15.17 1.08
N VAL A 58 -23.85 -14.84 0.04
CA VAL A 58 -24.22 -14.00 -1.10
C VAL A 58 -23.86 -14.69 -2.41
N LYS A 59 -24.55 -14.37 -3.51
CA LYS A 59 -24.45 -15.11 -4.78
C LYS A 59 -23.37 -14.60 -5.71
N ASN A 60 -23.22 -13.27 -5.79
CA ASN A 60 -22.51 -12.62 -6.89
C ASN A 60 -21.05 -12.29 -6.52
N VAL A 61 -20.74 -12.24 -5.22
CA VAL A 61 -19.41 -11.81 -4.72
C VAL A 61 -18.31 -12.80 -5.09
N LEU A 62 -18.49 -14.10 -4.87
CA LEU A 62 -17.48 -15.10 -5.25
C LEU A 62 -17.22 -15.13 -6.75
N PRO A 63 -18.25 -15.20 -7.64
CA PRO A 63 -18.05 -15.11 -9.08
C PRO A 63 -17.37 -13.79 -9.52
N TRP A 64 -17.68 -12.66 -8.86
CA TRP A 64 -16.97 -11.42 -9.12
C TRP A 64 -15.50 -11.49 -8.70
N MET A 65 -15.19 -12.06 -7.53
CA MET A 65 -13.80 -12.28 -7.11
C MET A 65 -13.03 -13.14 -8.10
N ASP A 66 -13.67 -14.18 -8.67
CA ASP A 66 -13.04 -15.03 -9.68
C ASP A 66 -12.76 -14.27 -10.99
N ARG A 67 -13.65 -13.36 -11.40
CA ARG A 67 -13.41 -12.47 -12.56
C ARG A 67 -12.21 -11.54 -12.34
N ILE A 68 -12.09 -10.94 -11.16
CA ILE A 68 -10.92 -10.10 -10.84
C ILE A 68 -9.65 -10.93 -10.80
N ALA A 69 -9.68 -12.11 -10.17
CA ALA A 69 -8.53 -13.02 -10.12
C ALA A 69 -8.05 -13.46 -11.51
N ALA A 70 -8.99 -13.65 -12.45
CA ALA A 70 -8.70 -14.06 -13.83
C ALA A 70 -7.92 -12.98 -14.64
N ILE A 71 -7.92 -11.72 -14.21
CA ILE A 71 -7.07 -10.66 -14.82
C ILE A 71 -5.59 -11.00 -14.63
N GLY A 72 -5.25 -11.70 -13.55
CA GLY A 72 -3.89 -12.13 -13.25
C GLY A 72 -2.99 -10.99 -12.76
N HIS A 73 -1.69 -11.23 -12.82
CA HIS A 73 -0.66 -10.33 -12.27
C HIS A 73 0.34 -9.84 -13.34
N GLY A 74 -0.04 -9.94 -14.61
CA GLY A 74 0.84 -9.62 -15.72
C GLY A 74 1.96 -10.65 -15.90
N THR A 75 3.07 -10.24 -16.50
CA THR A 75 4.25 -11.07 -16.72
C THR A 75 5.32 -10.71 -15.70
N ALA A 76 5.65 -11.66 -14.83
CA ALA A 76 6.69 -11.48 -13.83
C ALA A 76 8.02 -12.06 -14.30
N THR A 77 9.10 -11.30 -14.07
CA THR A 77 10.47 -11.81 -14.19
C THR A 77 10.97 -12.13 -12.79
N LYS A 78 11.56 -13.31 -12.63
CA LYS A 78 12.14 -13.73 -11.35
C LYS A 78 13.33 -12.84 -11.02
N PHE A 79 13.27 -12.18 -9.88
CA PHE A 79 14.33 -11.30 -9.37
C PHE A 79 14.49 -11.57 -7.88
N SER A 80 15.68 -12.00 -7.47
CA SER A 80 15.92 -12.36 -6.07
C SER A 80 16.17 -11.11 -5.20
N SER A 81 15.96 -11.24 -3.88
CA SER A 81 16.30 -10.16 -2.95
C SER A 81 17.81 -9.85 -2.95
N ALA A 82 18.67 -10.84 -3.17
CA ALA A 82 20.11 -10.64 -3.31
C ALA A 82 20.44 -9.81 -4.55
N ASP A 83 19.83 -10.12 -5.70
CA ASP A 83 20.01 -9.34 -6.93
C ASP A 83 19.50 -7.92 -6.79
N ALA A 84 18.37 -7.72 -6.08
CA ALA A 84 17.82 -6.40 -5.81
C ALA A 84 18.76 -5.55 -4.95
N ILE A 85 19.36 -6.13 -3.92
CA ILE A 85 20.35 -5.46 -3.08
C ILE A 85 21.62 -5.13 -3.88
N ALA A 86 22.13 -6.07 -4.67
CA ALA A 86 23.30 -5.85 -5.53
C ALA A 86 23.04 -4.73 -6.57
N LEU A 87 21.87 -4.71 -7.16
CA LEU A 87 21.46 -3.64 -8.07
C LEU A 87 21.40 -2.29 -7.37
N ALA A 88 20.78 -2.22 -6.18
CA ALA A 88 20.70 -0.99 -5.40
C ALA A 88 22.11 -0.48 -5.02
N SER A 89 22.99 -1.37 -4.59
CA SER A 89 24.37 -1.03 -4.21
C SER A 89 25.23 -0.53 -5.39
N SER A 90 24.95 -1.00 -6.60
CA SER A 90 25.68 -0.60 -7.81
C SER A 90 25.06 0.58 -8.57
N SER A 91 23.85 0.98 -8.19
CA SER A 91 23.13 2.09 -8.83
C SER A 91 23.52 3.43 -8.21
N PRO A 92 23.68 4.50 -9.02
CA PRO A 92 23.90 5.83 -8.44
C PRO A 92 22.66 6.30 -7.69
N THR A 93 22.88 6.85 -6.49
CA THR A 93 21.82 7.52 -5.74
C THR A 93 21.42 8.81 -6.48
N HIS A 94 20.13 8.97 -6.73
CA HIS A 94 19.57 10.13 -7.41
C HIS A 94 18.34 10.65 -6.68
N VAL A 95 18.33 11.96 -6.42
CA VAL A 95 17.14 12.67 -5.92
C VAL A 95 16.60 13.52 -7.07
N ALA A 96 15.32 13.36 -7.39
CA ALA A 96 14.69 14.16 -8.42
C ALA A 96 14.70 15.64 -8.03
N ASP A 97 15.01 16.52 -8.99
CA ASP A 97 14.90 17.98 -8.79
C ASP A 97 13.42 18.37 -8.91
N LEU A 98 12.74 18.37 -7.75
CA LEU A 98 11.33 18.70 -7.62
C LEU A 98 11.14 19.88 -6.68
N PRO A 99 10.09 20.71 -6.86
CA PRO A 99 9.81 21.84 -6.00
C PRO A 99 9.68 21.41 -4.54
N TRP A 100 10.45 22.07 -3.68
CA TRP A 100 10.39 21.87 -2.23
C TRP A 100 9.06 22.38 -1.67
N HIS A 101 8.39 21.56 -0.88
CA HIS A 101 7.15 21.93 -0.20
C HIS A 101 7.31 21.61 1.30
N ASP A 102 7.48 22.67 2.09
CA ASP A 102 7.68 22.55 3.53
C ASP A 102 6.39 22.89 4.28
N GLU A 103 5.87 21.94 5.02
CA GLU A 103 4.74 22.11 5.94
C GLU A 103 5.17 21.99 7.42
N HIS A 104 6.44 21.66 7.66
CA HIS A 104 6.92 21.29 8.99
C HIS A 104 8.04 22.18 9.52
N GLY A 105 8.51 23.15 8.74
CA GLY A 105 9.66 23.97 9.10
C GLY A 105 10.97 23.19 9.18
N ILE A 106 11.09 22.09 8.39
CA ILE A 106 12.27 21.22 8.38
C ILE A 106 13.02 21.41 7.07
N ALA A 107 14.19 22.01 7.15
CA ALA A 107 15.02 22.25 5.96
C ALA A 107 15.62 20.95 5.39
N ALA A 108 15.97 20.96 4.09
CA ALA A 108 16.79 19.93 3.48
C ALA A 108 18.11 19.76 4.25
N GLY A 109 18.63 18.54 4.31
CA GLY A 109 19.82 18.19 5.07
C GLY A 109 19.58 17.96 6.57
N SER A 110 18.36 18.17 7.07
CA SER A 110 18.05 17.91 8.48
C SER A 110 18.03 16.43 8.78
N ALA A 111 18.54 16.02 9.96
CA ALA A 111 18.34 14.68 10.49
C ALA A 111 16.88 14.51 10.92
N VAL A 112 16.22 13.50 10.38
CA VAL A 112 14.79 13.25 10.59
C VAL A 112 14.48 11.78 10.82
N THR A 113 13.29 11.52 11.35
CA THR A 113 12.64 10.21 11.32
C THR A 113 11.32 10.29 10.55
N ILE A 114 11.00 9.23 9.81
CA ILE A 114 9.72 9.05 9.15
C ILE A 114 9.08 7.76 9.68
N THR A 115 7.87 7.88 10.22
CA THR A 115 7.16 6.80 10.92
C THR A 115 5.78 6.58 10.29
N PRO A 116 5.37 5.33 9.97
CA PRO A 116 4.00 5.03 9.58
C PRO A 116 3.00 5.37 10.68
N LEU A 117 1.76 5.78 10.32
CA LEU A 117 0.72 6.18 11.28
C LEU A 117 -0.28 5.07 11.62
N ASP A 118 -0.37 4.01 10.83
CA ASP A 118 -1.44 3.01 10.90
C ASP A 118 -0.95 1.61 11.32
N TYR A 119 0.23 1.20 10.86
CA TYR A 119 0.76 -0.14 11.10
C TYR A 119 2.29 -0.16 11.08
N ALA A 120 2.91 -1.05 11.88
CA ALA A 120 4.36 -1.19 11.98
C ALA A 120 5.07 0.16 12.21
N PHE A 121 4.86 0.73 13.40
CA PHE A 121 5.37 2.06 13.81
C PHE A 121 6.90 2.16 13.92
N ASP A 122 7.62 1.43 13.07
CA ASP A 122 9.08 1.45 13.01
C ASP A 122 9.56 2.72 12.30
N ALA A 123 10.20 3.61 13.06
CA ALA A 123 10.74 4.84 12.54
C ALA A 123 11.97 4.59 11.65
N VAL A 124 12.00 5.19 10.48
CA VAL A 124 13.15 5.15 9.58
C VAL A 124 13.88 6.48 9.68
N ALA A 125 15.13 6.44 10.14
CA ALA A 125 15.97 7.62 10.30
C ALA A 125 16.84 7.89 9.06
N GLY A 126 17.11 9.18 8.79
CA GLY A 126 17.98 9.61 7.70
C GLY A 126 18.07 11.12 7.58
N GLU A 127 18.76 11.58 6.56
CA GLU A 127 18.87 12.98 6.16
C GLU A 127 17.73 13.33 5.18
N LEU A 128 16.92 14.35 5.47
CA LEU A 128 15.82 14.76 4.59
C LEU A 128 16.40 15.38 3.31
N VAL A 129 16.18 14.72 2.17
CA VAL A 129 16.71 15.16 0.87
C VAL A 129 15.62 15.60 -0.12
N LEU A 130 14.36 15.26 0.16
CA LEU A 130 13.22 15.69 -0.66
C LEU A 130 11.98 15.84 0.23
N ALA A 131 11.27 16.95 0.03
CA ALA A 131 9.92 17.16 0.55
C ALA A 131 9.08 17.84 -0.54
N THR A 132 8.06 17.15 -1.04
CA THR A 132 7.10 17.69 -2.01
C THR A 132 5.69 17.61 -1.44
N ALA A 133 4.68 18.10 -2.14
CA ALA A 133 3.28 17.93 -1.72
C ALA A 133 2.85 16.47 -1.58
N ASN A 134 3.48 15.53 -2.32
CA ASN A 134 3.03 14.14 -2.41
C ASN A 134 3.99 13.13 -1.76
N GLN A 135 5.25 13.48 -1.56
CA GLN A 135 6.26 12.55 -1.07
C GLN A 135 7.34 13.22 -0.23
N LEU A 136 7.95 12.41 0.61
CA LEU A 136 9.17 12.69 1.36
C LEU A 136 10.26 11.72 0.91
N ALA A 137 11.53 12.13 0.93
CA ALA A 137 12.64 11.19 0.77
C ALA A 137 13.76 11.50 1.75
N ILE A 138 14.35 10.44 2.26
CA ILE A 138 15.53 10.52 3.13
C ILE A 138 16.69 9.74 2.53
N LYS A 139 17.87 10.28 2.70
CA LYS A 139 19.13 9.60 2.42
C LYS A 139 19.60 8.87 3.68
N ARG A 140 20.00 7.61 3.54
CA ARG A 140 20.56 6.82 4.62
C ARG A 140 21.55 5.79 4.11
N THR A 141 22.38 5.27 4.99
CA THR A 141 23.26 4.12 4.70
C THR A 141 22.59 2.83 5.18
N ASP A 142 22.46 1.87 4.29
CA ASP A 142 22.06 0.49 4.58
C ASP A 142 23.30 -0.40 4.57
N GLU A 143 23.40 -1.37 5.48
CA GLU A 143 24.57 -2.24 5.62
C GLU A 143 24.85 -3.09 4.38
N ARG A 144 23.83 -3.42 3.60
CA ARG A 144 23.91 -4.30 2.42
C ARG A 144 23.89 -3.54 1.11
N ALA A 145 23.06 -2.48 1.05
CA ALA A 145 22.86 -1.71 -0.18
C ALA A 145 23.71 -0.43 -0.28
N GLY A 146 24.44 -0.06 0.80
CA GLY A 146 25.22 1.18 0.83
C GLY A 146 24.34 2.42 1.01
N GLU A 147 24.71 3.55 0.36
CA GLU A 147 23.90 4.76 0.40
C GLU A 147 22.64 4.58 -0.46
N VAL A 148 21.47 4.81 0.15
CA VAL A 148 20.17 4.69 -0.51
C VAL A 148 19.28 5.89 -0.21
N ILE A 149 18.39 6.20 -1.17
CA ILE A 149 17.29 7.15 -0.97
C ILE A 149 16.01 6.36 -0.75
N VAL A 150 15.37 6.57 0.40
CA VAL A 150 14.10 5.93 0.74
C VAL A 150 12.98 6.94 0.57
N HIS A 151 12.02 6.61 -0.29
CA HIS A 151 10.86 7.44 -0.59
C HIS A 151 9.63 7.00 0.20
N PHE A 152 8.89 7.97 0.72
CA PHE A 152 7.64 7.76 1.45
C PHE A 152 6.53 8.62 0.83
N PRO A 153 5.29 8.11 0.74
CA PRO A 153 4.16 9.00 0.48
C PRO A 153 4.00 9.99 1.63
N ARG A 154 3.51 11.18 1.32
CA ARG A 154 3.23 12.19 2.37
C ARG A 154 2.08 11.74 3.28
N VAL A 155 1.07 11.11 2.71
CA VAL A 155 -0.10 10.61 3.44
C VAL A 155 0.21 9.29 4.12
N GLY A 156 -0.15 9.17 5.40
CA GLY A 156 0.04 7.97 6.21
C GLY A 156 1.39 7.87 6.91
N TYR A 157 2.20 8.93 6.85
CA TYR A 157 3.52 9.00 7.50
C TYR A 157 3.71 10.30 8.27
N LYS A 158 4.39 10.21 9.40
CA LYS A 158 4.78 11.33 10.25
C LYS A 158 6.26 11.64 10.03
N LEU A 159 6.57 12.90 9.77
CA LEU A 159 7.94 13.43 9.69
C LEU A 159 8.28 14.17 11.00
N GLU A 160 9.40 13.84 11.62
CA GLU A 160 9.88 14.50 12.82
C GLU A 160 11.39 14.79 12.71
N ARG A 161 11.79 15.93 13.24
CA ARG A 161 13.22 16.25 13.40
C ARG A 161 13.81 15.39 14.53
N VAL A 162 14.96 14.79 14.31
CA VAL A 162 15.72 14.17 15.39
C VAL A 162 16.18 15.28 16.34
N ALA A 163 15.81 15.17 17.62
CA ALA A 163 16.32 16.09 18.63
C ALA A 163 17.86 15.95 18.72
N ALA A 164 18.52 17.09 18.79
CA ALA A 164 19.98 17.15 18.96
C ALA A 164 20.41 16.69 20.37
#